data_bec1bc8625bc83df2b462e701fe7333c
#
_entry.id   bec1bc8625bc83df2b462e701fe7333c
#
_cell.length_a   1.000
_cell.length_b   1.000
_cell.length_c   1.000
_cell.angle_alpha   90.00
_cell.angle_beta   90.00
_cell.angle_gamma   90.00
#
_symmetry.space_group_name_H-M   'P 1'
#
loop_
_entity.id
_entity.type
_entity.pdbx_description
1 polymer ?
#
loop_
_entity_poly.entity_id
_entity_poly.type
_entity_poly.pdbx_seq_one_letter_code
_entity_poly.pdbx_strand_id
1 'polypeptide(L)'
;MPSVPLVLSGPRPRRDPRALLTGLLVARESEIADPVPDHPWIGGTSVRASSVLAEAESAALEPGAGRIVRLDVELPEPAPAARAFRIDVPREHLEDALALTLPAPLIVRCTGGDVVEVAQAVDAAGHHGVVDVTALEDAAPGGAADRAADALSLAAHGAHGVYVIAETADQVIAALAGVVASLRGDDVRDALATPDVAALLRLHPDAVEATRSVLLGVEVPHPAAVIADLARRVPEWADAGTSRGGGALE
;
A
#
# COMPACT_ATOMS: atom_id res chain seq x y z
N MET A 1 -26.20 -23.12 -39.70
CA MET A 1 -25.46 -22.74 -38.49
C MET A 1 -25.80 -21.28 -38.16
N PRO A 2 -26.50 -20.97 -37.07
CA PRO A 2 -26.79 -19.57 -36.74
C PRO A 2 -25.50 -18.88 -36.24
N SER A 3 -25.11 -17.79 -36.88
CA SER A 3 -24.07 -16.88 -36.41
C SER A 3 -24.53 -16.18 -35.14
N VAL A 4 -23.83 -16.41 -34.04
CA VAL A 4 -24.00 -15.64 -32.80
C VAL A 4 -23.32 -14.29 -33.00
N PRO A 5 -24.04 -13.15 -32.93
CA PRO A 5 -23.40 -11.84 -33.02
C PRO A 5 -22.57 -11.62 -31.75
N LEU A 6 -21.26 -11.46 -31.90
CA LEU A 6 -20.36 -10.97 -30.86
C LEU A 6 -20.73 -9.50 -30.57
N VAL A 7 -21.52 -9.26 -29.54
CA VAL A 7 -21.77 -7.92 -29.03
C VAL A 7 -20.54 -7.47 -28.23
N LEU A 8 -19.56 -6.93 -28.92
CA LEU A 8 -18.39 -6.27 -28.36
C LEU A 8 -18.66 -4.77 -28.23
N SER A 9 -19.46 -4.32 -27.29
CA SER A 9 -19.61 -2.89 -27.04
C SER A 9 -20.23 -2.61 -25.68
N GLY A 10 -19.53 -3.00 -24.61
CA GLY A 10 -19.69 -2.30 -23.34
C GLY A 10 -19.00 -0.92 -23.42
N PRO A 11 -19.51 0.11 -22.72
CA PRO A 11 -18.80 1.37 -22.64
C PRO A 11 -17.40 1.10 -22.07
N ARG A 12 -16.36 1.53 -22.82
CA ARG A 12 -14.97 1.41 -22.37
C ARG A 12 -14.83 2.16 -21.04
N PRO A 13 -14.32 1.53 -19.98
CA PRO A 13 -14.12 2.21 -18.70
C PRO A 13 -13.27 3.46 -18.93
N ARG A 14 -13.73 4.60 -18.40
CA ARG A 14 -12.98 5.85 -18.49
C ARG A 14 -11.71 5.74 -17.65
N ARG A 15 -10.58 6.12 -18.23
CA ARG A 15 -9.32 6.26 -17.49
C ARG A 15 -9.50 7.34 -16.42
N ASP A 16 -9.26 6.98 -15.17
CA ASP A 16 -9.16 7.92 -14.06
C ASP A 16 -7.76 7.78 -13.45
N PRO A 17 -6.85 8.73 -13.73
CA PRO A 17 -5.48 8.67 -13.19
C PRO A 17 -5.44 8.63 -11.65
N ARG A 18 -6.49 9.13 -10.99
CA ARG A 18 -6.58 9.16 -9.52
C ARG A 18 -6.91 7.81 -8.90
N ALA A 19 -7.50 6.90 -9.66
CA ALA A 19 -7.88 5.58 -9.17
C ALA A 19 -6.66 4.82 -8.61
N LEU A 20 -5.45 5.12 -9.10
CA LEU A 20 -4.21 4.53 -8.62
C LEU A 20 -3.90 4.91 -7.16
N LEU A 21 -4.19 6.16 -6.77
CA LEU A 21 -3.92 6.68 -5.42
C LEU A 21 -5.13 6.58 -4.48
N THR A 22 -6.35 6.45 -4.99
CA THR A 22 -7.56 6.44 -4.15
C THR A 22 -7.47 5.35 -3.08
N GLY A 23 -7.51 5.76 -1.79
CA GLY A 23 -7.41 4.87 -0.65
C GLY A 23 -6.08 4.10 -0.54
N LEU A 24 -5.00 4.58 -1.19
CA LEU A 24 -3.70 3.91 -1.18
C LEU A 24 -2.87 4.23 0.07
N LEU A 25 -2.85 5.50 0.48
CA LEU A 25 -1.99 5.93 1.57
C LEU A 25 -2.55 5.48 2.93
N VAL A 26 -1.67 4.98 3.78
CA VAL A 26 -1.96 4.63 5.17
C VAL A 26 -1.19 5.59 6.05
N ALA A 27 -1.92 6.41 6.82
CA ALA A 27 -1.31 7.37 7.72
C ALA A 27 -0.74 6.64 8.96
N ARG A 28 0.58 6.71 9.17
CA ARG A 28 1.21 6.15 10.36
C ARG A 28 1.00 7.08 11.54
N GLU A 29 0.54 6.52 12.67
CA GLU A 29 0.52 7.23 13.93
C GLU A 29 1.92 7.77 14.27
N SER A 30 1.99 9.07 14.49
CA SER A 30 3.19 9.79 14.91
C SER A 30 3.08 10.15 16.38
N GLU A 31 4.21 10.26 17.07
CA GLU A 31 4.27 10.79 18.44
C GLU A 31 3.90 12.28 18.50
N ILE A 32 4.06 12.98 17.39
CA ILE A 32 3.56 14.33 17.19
C ILE A 32 2.18 14.21 16.56
N ALA A 33 1.15 14.69 17.26
CA ALA A 33 -0.25 14.59 16.85
C ALA A 33 -0.52 15.47 15.61
N ASP A 34 -0.05 15.04 14.44
CA ASP A 34 -0.48 15.61 13.17
C ASP A 34 -1.85 15.01 12.82
N PRO A 35 -2.89 15.82 12.63
CA PRO A 35 -4.19 15.30 12.23
C PRO A 35 -4.08 14.60 10.88
N VAL A 36 -4.66 13.39 10.79
CA VAL A 36 -4.76 12.68 9.51
C VAL A 36 -5.68 13.50 8.59
N PRO A 37 -5.21 13.93 7.41
CA PRO A 37 -6.03 14.73 6.52
C PRO A 37 -7.23 13.92 5.98
N ASP A 38 -8.39 14.58 5.90
CA ASP A 38 -9.54 14.03 5.16
C ASP A 38 -9.27 14.19 3.66
N HIS A 39 -8.70 13.15 3.06
CA HIS A 39 -8.29 13.16 1.66
C HIS A 39 -8.57 11.81 1.00
N PRO A 40 -9.09 11.78 -0.26
CA PRO A 40 -9.48 10.53 -0.94
C PRO A 40 -8.32 9.55 -1.17
N TRP A 41 -7.07 9.98 -1.03
CA TRP A 41 -5.91 9.09 -1.13
C TRP A 41 -5.62 8.34 0.17
N ILE A 42 -6.18 8.79 1.31
CA ILE A 42 -6.04 8.08 2.59
C ILE A 42 -7.03 6.91 2.64
N GLY A 43 -6.50 5.70 2.76
CA GLY A 43 -7.27 4.46 2.87
C GLY A 43 -7.35 3.90 4.28
N GLY A 44 -6.64 4.50 5.23
CA GLY A 44 -6.64 4.06 6.62
C GLY A 44 -5.51 4.64 7.45
N THR A 45 -5.43 4.17 8.69
CA THR A 45 -4.39 4.56 9.64
C THR A 45 -3.65 3.34 10.17
N SER A 46 -2.37 3.50 10.48
CA SER A 46 -1.53 2.49 11.15
C SER A 46 -1.22 2.99 12.55
N VAL A 47 -1.75 2.30 13.56
CA VAL A 47 -1.71 2.69 14.98
C VAL A 47 -1.06 1.59 15.82
N ARG A 48 -0.45 1.93 16.96
CA ARG A 48 0.09 0.93 17.89
C ARG A 48 -1.02 0.24 18.67
N ALA A 49 -0.87 -1.06 18.96
CA ALA A 49 -1.80 -1.79 19.79
C ALA A 49 -1.90 -1.17 21.20
N SER A 50 -0.77 -0.76 21.78
CA SER A 50 -0.73 -0.04 23.06
C SER A 50 -1.57 1.24 23.05
N SER A 51 -1.56 2.03 21.95
CA SER A 51 -2.39 3.23 21.82
C SER A 51 -3.87 2.87 21.75
N VAL A 52 -4.23 1.86 20.95
CA VAL A 52 -5.63 1.39 20.82
C VAL A 52 -6.18 0.92 22.16
N LEU A 53 -5.39 0.18 22.94
CA LEU A 53 -5.82 -0.32 24.25
C LEU A 53 -6.00 0.81 25.25
N ALA A 54 -5.11 1.80 25.28
CA ALA A 54 -5.25 2.99 26.12
C ALA A 54 -6.49 3.84 25.74
N GLU A 55 -6.82 3.96 24.45
CA GLU A 55 -8.06 4.61 23.99
C GLU A 55 -9.30 3.82 24.43
N ALA A 56 -9.26 2.47 24.36
CA ALA A 56 -10.39 1.62 24.73
C ALA A 56 -10.76 1.71 26.21
N GLU A 57 -9.80 1.95 27.08
CA GLU A 57 -10.03 2.20 28.51
C GLU A 57 -10.70 3.56 28.75
N SER A 58 -10.57 4.50 27.81
CA SER A 58 -11.00 5.89 27.96
C SER A 58 -12.34 6.23 27.29
N ALA A 59 -12.77 5.50 26.26
CA ALA A 59 -13.99 5.79 25.51
C ALA A 59 -14.52 4.54 24.78
N ALA A 60 -15.84 4.51 24.50
CA ALA A 60 -16.43 3.52 23.62
C ALA A 60 -15.86 3.69 22.20
N LEU A 61 -15.00 2.77 21.79
CA LEU A 61 -14.39 2.76 20.46
C LEU A 61 -15.48 2.53 19.40
N GLU A 62 -15.59 3.48 18.47
CA GLU A 62 -16.17 3.18 17.17
C GLU A 62 -15.38 2.04 16.52
N PRO A 63 -16.04 1.04 15.90
CA PRO A 63 -15.34 -0.05 15.23
C PRO A 63 -14.34 0.52 14.25
N GLY A 64 -13.05 0.18 14.39
CA GLY A 64 -11.93 0.76 13.64
C GLY A 64 -11.88 0.34 12.17
N ALA A 65 -12.95 0.60 11.41
CA ALA A 65 -12.99 0.41 9.97
C ALA A 65 -11.83 1.22 9.34
N GLY A 66 -10.83 0.50 8.80
CA GLY A 66 -9.67 1.10 8.16
C GLY A 66 -8.38 1.17 9.00
N ARG A 67 -8.38 0.75 10.27
CA ARG A 67 -7.17 0.74 11.11
C ARG A 67 -6.32 -0.52 10.85
N ILE A 68 -5.02 -0.32 10.68
CA ILE A 68 -3.99 -1.35 10.79
C ILE A 68 -3.40 -1.24 12.20
N VAL A 69 -3.50 -2.31 12.99
CA VAL A 69 -3.00 -2.33 14.37
C VAL A 69 -1.61 -2.95 14.40
N ARG A 70 -0.59 -2.15 14.75
CA ARG A 70 0.80 -2.62 14.90
C ARG A 70 0.96 -3.27 16.28
N LEU A 71 1.39 -4.53 16.28
CA LEU A 71 1.56 -5.33 17.49
C LEU A 71 2.86 -4.93 18.20
N ASP A 72 2.76 -4.10 19.22
CA ASP A 72 3.84 -3.68 20.11
C ASP A 72 3.64 -4.19 21.54
N VAL A 73 2.49 -4.76 21.83
CA VAL A 73 2.11 -5.42 23.07
C VAL A 73 1.24 -6.64 22.79
N GLU A 74 1.09 -7.52 23.78
CA GLU A 74 0.16 -8.64 23.73
C GLU A 74 -1.29 -8.13 23.64
N LEU A 75 -2.10 -8.76 22.77
CA LEU A 75 -3.49 -8.38 22.58
C LEU A 75 -4.38 -9.07 23.64
N PRO A 76 -5.42 -8.38 24.13
CA PRO A 76 -6.45 -9.00 24.96
C PRO A 76 -7.34 -9.96 24.15
N GLU A 77 -8.09 -10.77 24.83
CA GLU A 77 -9.19 -11.56 24.26
C GLU A 77 -10.54 -10.98 24.70
N PRO A 78 -11.39 -10.52 23.75
CA PRO A 78 -11.20 -10.51 22.29
C PRO A 78 -10.22 -9.42 21.83
N ALA A 79 -9.52 -9.67 20.72
CA ALA A 79 -8.65 -8.69 20.11
C ALA A 79 -9.48 -7.49 19.58
N PRO A 80 -8.89 -6.27 19.52
CA PRO A 80 -9.59 -5.10 19.01
C PRO A 80 -9.93 -5.26 17.52
N ALA A 81 -11.02 -4.62 17.08
CA ALA A 81 -11.41 -4.60 15.68
C ALA A 81 -10.34 -3.87 14.85
N ALA A 82 -9.86 -4.51 13.80
CA ALA A 82 -8.84 -4.00 12.90
C ALA A 82 -9.14 -4.43 11.45
N ARG A 83 -8.69 -3.63 10.47
CA ARG A 83 -8.66 -4.04 9.06
C ARG A 83 -7.58 -5.09 8.83
N ALA A 84 -6.44 -4.93 9.49
CA ALA A 84 -5.32 -5.85 9.50
C ALA A 84 -4.49 -5.66 10.78
N PHE A 85 -3.73 -6.66 11.16
CA PHE A 85 -2.70 -6.54 12.17
C PHE A 85 -1.33 -6.49 11.50
N ARG A 86 -0.38 -5.77 12.08
CA ARG A 86 1.00 -5.73 11.61
C ARG A 86 1.96 -6.11 12.72
N ILE A 87 2.92 -6.97 12.40
CA ILE A 87 4.02 -7.34 13.28
C ILE A 87 5.35 -7.06 12.60
N ASP A 88 6.29 -6.49 13.36
CA ASP A 88 7.67 -6.28 12.94
C ASP A 88 8.53 -7.27 13.74
N VAL A 89 9.18 -8.23 13.06
CA VAL A 89 9.95 -9.30 13.73
C VAL A 89 11.32 -9.48 13.09
N PRO A 90 12.33 -9.85 13.87
CA PRO A 90 13.59 -10.33 13.31
C PRO A 90 13.41 -11.73 12.70
N ARG A 91 14.36 -12.14 11.85
CA ARG A 91 14.26 -13.41 11.08
C ARG A 91 14.06 -14.65 11.97
N GLU A 92 14.68 -14.66 13.14
CA GLU A 92 14.60 -15.77 14.10
C GLU A 92 13.21 -16.00 14.70
N HIS A 93 12.31 -14.99 14.65
CA HIS A 93 10.94 -15.08 15.15
C HIS A 93 9.89 -15.12 14.01
N LEU A 94 10.33 -15.24 12.77
CA LEU A 94 9.41 -15.25 11.63
C LEU A 94 8.42 -16.41 11.69
N GLU A 95 8.87 -17.62 12.01
CA GLU A 95 8.01 -18.82 12.09
C GLU A 95 6.92 -18.65 13.15
N ASP A 96 7.28 -18.13 14.32
CA ASP A 96 6.33 -17.85 15.41
C ASP A 96 5.29 -16.80 14.98
N ALA A 97 5.75 -15.74 14.28
CA ALA A 97 4.85 -14.71 13.77
C ALA A 97 3.88 -15.25 12.72
N LEU A 98 4.34 -16.13 11.81
CA LEU A 98 3.51 -16.74 10.78
C LEU A 98 2.48 -17.75 11.36
N ALA A 99 2.71 -18.27 12.56
CA ALA A 99 1.77 -19.14 13.24
C ALA A 99 0.66 -18.40 14.01
N LEU A 100 0.72 -17.05 14.10
CA LEU A 100 -0.30 -16.26 14.79
C LEU A 100 -1.67 -16.38 14.11
N THR A 101 -2.69 -16.67 14.91
CA THR A 101 -4.09 -16.68 14.47
C THR A 101 -4.78 -15.43 14.99
N LEU A 102 -5.13 -14.52 14.08
CA LEU A 102 -5.75 -13.22 14.38
C LEU A 102 -7.10 -13.08 13.67
N PRO A 103 -8.04 -12.25 14.18
CA PRO A 103 -9.37 -12.10 13.57
C PRO A 103 -9.36 -11.30 12.25
N ALA A 104 -8.22 -10.79 11.82
CA ALA A 104 -8.03 -10.06 10.57
C ALA A 104 -6.67 -10.44 9.94
N PRO A 105 -6.44 -10.14 8.64
CA PRO A 105 -5.17 -10.45 7.95
C PRO A 105 -3.94 -9.92 8.70
N LEU A 106 -2.85 -10.68 8.65
CA LEU A 106 -1.57 -10.28 9.24
C LEU A 106 -0.65 -9.71 8.15
N ILE A 107 -0.01 -8.58 8.47
CA ILE A 107 1.02 -7.93 7.69
C ILE A 107 2.34 -8.17 8.43
N VAL A 108 3.31 -8.80 7.78
CA VAL A 108 4.58 -9.18 8.39
C VAL A 108 5.72 -8.37 7.81
N ARG A 109 6.42 -7.62 8.67
CA ARG A 109 7.72 -7.02 8.36
C ARG A 109 8.80 -7.82 9.05
N CYS A 110 9.58 -8.54 8.26
CA CYS A 110 10.73 -9.27 8.78
C CYS A 110 12.01 -8.45 8.55
N THR A 111 12.81 -8.28 9.61
CA THR A 111 14.11 -7.63 9.52
C THR A 111 15.22 -8.69 9.49
N GLY A 112 16.10 -8.59 8.48
CA GLY A 112 17.15 -9.59 8.25
C GLY A 112 16.68 -10.81 7.45
N GLY A 113 17.62 -11.68 7.13
CA GLY A 113 17.42 -12.84 6.28
C GLY A 113 17.40 -12.54 4.77
N ASP A 114 17.29 -13.60 3.99
CA ASP A 114 17.11 -13.49 2.55
C ASP A 114 15.69 -13.00 2.21
N VAL A 115 15.59 -11.95 1.40
CA VAL A 115 14.31 -11.32 1.10
C VAL A 115 13.36 -12.24 0.31
N VAL A 116 13.93 -13.10 -0.54
CA VAL A 116 13.16 -14.04 -1.36
C VAL A 116 12.55 -15.13 -0.48
N GLU A 117 13.37 -15.72 0.41
CA GLU A 117 12.91 -16.74 1.35
C GLU A 117 11.82 -16.19 2.29
N VAL A 118 12.04 -14.98 2.83
CA VAL A 118 11.06 -14.31 3.71
C VAL A 118 9.76 -14.04 2.98
N ALA A 119 9.80 -13.45 1.78
CA ALA A 119 8.60 -13.13 1.02
C ALA A 119 7.80 -14.38 0.64
N GLN A 120 8.49 -15.45 0.23
CA GLN A 120 7.85 -16.73 -0.07
C GLN A 120 7.22 -17.38 1.16
N ALA A 121 7.89 -17.34 2.32
CA ALA A 121 7.34 -17.88 3.57
C ALA A 121 6.09 -17.12 4.03
N VAL A 122 6.10 -15.79 3.93
CA VAL A 122 4.96 -14.93 4.28
C VAL A 122 3.77 -15.20 3.36
N ASP A 123 3.98 -15.25 2.05
CA ASP A 123 2.92 -15.52 1.07
C ASP A 123 2.36 -16.95 1.22
N ALA A 124 3.22 -17.95 1.43
CA ALA A 124 2.80 -19.33 1.65
C ALA A 124 1.98 -19.52 2.94
N ALA A 125 2.23 -18.70 3.96
CA ALA A 125 1.44 -18.68 5.20
C ALA A 125 0.10 -17.94 5.06
N GLY A 126 -0.20 -17.32 3.92
CA GLY A 126 -1.44 -16.59 3.69
C GLY A 126 -1.42 -15.16 4.24
N HIS A 127 -0.25 -14.59 4.43
CA HIS A 127 -0.06 -13.26 5.02
C HIS A 127 0.46 -12.24 4.00
N HIS A 128 0.40 -10.96 4.34
CA HIS A 128 0.90 -9.86 3.52
C HIS A 128 2.33 -9.49 3.93
N GLY A 129 3.21 -9.34 2.95
CA GLY A 129 4.57 -8.85 3.19
C GLY A 129 4.64 -7.33 3.31
N VAL A 130 5.75 -6.84 3.87
CA VAL A 130 6.11 -5.40 3.86
C VAL A 130 7.37 -5.19 3.04
N VAL A 131 7.31 -4.24 2.11
CA VAL A 131 8.46 -3.76 1.33
C VAL A 131 8.83 -2.37 1.82
N ASP A 132 10.08 -2.20 2.23
CA ASP A 132 10.61 -0.92 2.71
C ASP A 132 11.35 -0.22 1.56
N VAL A 133 10.86 0.94 1.14
CA VAL A 133 11.46 1.76 0.07
C VAL A 133 12.06 3.07 0.62
N THR A 134 12.30 3.15 1.92
CA THR A 134 12.81 4.38 2.55
C THR A 134 14.28 4.65 2.25
N ALA A 135 15.04 3.66 1.83
CA ALA A 135 16.49 3.74 1.56
C ALA A 135 16.85 3.30 0.13
N LEU A 136 16.05 3.71 -0.87
CA LEU A 136 16.29 3.34 -2.28
C LEU A 136 17.61 3.91 -2.85
N GLU A 137 18.18 4.93 -2.22
CA GLU A 137 19.50 5.47 -2.55
C GLU A 137 20.65 4.50 -2.24
N ASP A 138 20.42 3.48 -1.40
CA ASP A 138 21.36 2.38 -1.18
C ASP A 138 21.31 1.40 -2.35
N ALA A 139 21.95 1.79 -3.45
CA ALA A 139 22.04 1.00 -4.67
C ALA A 139 23.25 0.02 -4.68
N ALA A 140 23.85 -0.25 -3.52
CA ALA A 140 24.88 -1.27 -3.42
C ALA A 140 24.30 -2.65 -3.75
N PRO A 141 25.10 -3.57 -4.36
CA PRO A 141 24.65 -4.93 -4.62
C PRO A 141 24.11 -5.60 -3.34
N GLY A 142 22.87 -6.08 -3.35
CA GLY A 142 22.16 -6.58 -2.17
C GLY A 142 21.70 -5.49 -1.19
N GLY A 143 21.81 -4.21 -1.56
CA GLY A 143 21.33 -3.06 -0.80
C GLY A 143 19.81 -2.96 -0.73
N ALA A 144 19.31 -1.85 -0.18
CA ALA A 144 17.86 -1.66 0.03
C ALA A 144 17.10 -1.63 -1.28
N ALA A 145 17.63 -1.01 -2.33
CA ALA A 145 17.02 -0.96 -3.66
C ALA A 145 16.85 -2.37 -4.27
N ASP A 146 17.89 -3.22 -4.19
CA ASP A 146 17.83 -4.59 -4.68
C ASP A 146 16.79 -5.41 -3.92
N ARG A 147 16.79 -5.33 -2.58
CA ARG A 147 15.81 -6.04 -1.74
C ARG A 147 14.37 -5.60 -2.03
N ALA A 148 14.15 -4.29 -2.23
CA ALA A 148 12.82 -3.78 -2.59
C ALA A 148 12.37 -4.30 -3.96
N ALA A 149 13.27 -4.31 -4.95
CA ALA A 149 12.97 -4.82 -6.29
C ALA A 149 12.64 -6.32 -6.29
N ASP A 150 13.42 -7.13 -5.58
CA ASP A 150 13.19 -8.56 -5.46
C ASP A 150 11.86 -8.86 -4.74
N ALA A 151 11.55 -8.15 -3.65
CA ALA A 151 10.29 -8.29 -2.92
C ALA A 151 9.08 -7.89 -3.76
N LEU A 152 9.13 -6.77 -4.50
CA LEU A 152 8.06 -6.35 -5.40
C LEU A 152 7.87 -7.31 -6.57
N SER A 153 8.97 -7.86 -7.10
CA SER A 153 8.91 -8.86 -8.18
C SER A 153 8.18 -10.12 -7.72
N LEU A 154 8.46 -10.58 -6.50
CA LEU A 154 7.76 -11.74 -5.92
C LEU A 154 6.29 -11.44 -5.63
N ALA A 155 5.99 -10.26 -5.08
CA ALA A 155 4.63 -9.86 -4.73
C ALA A 155 3.68 -9.86 -5.93
N ALA A 156 4.16 -9.48 -7.11
CA ALA A 156 3.36 -9.49 -8.34
C ALA A 156 2.97 -10.92 -8.82
N HIS A 157 3.65 -11.94 -8.32
CA HIS A 157 3.39 -13.35 -8.61
C HIS A 157 2.81 -14.12 -7.42
N GLY A 158 2.77 -13.49 -6.23
CA GLY A 158 2.18 -14.03 -5.03
C GLY A 158 0.65 -13.91 -5.01
N ALA A 159 0.03 -14.57 -4.03
CA ALA A 159 -1.42 -14.56 -3.85
C ALA A 159 -1.92 -13.42 -2.95
N HIS A 160 -1.06 -12.85 -2.11
CA HIS A 160 -1.50 -12.04 -0.97
C HIS A 160 -1.09 -10.56 -1.03
N GLY A 161 -0.37 -10.11 -2.04
CA GLY A 161 0.04 -8.71 -2.19
C GLY A 161 0.91 -8.18 -1.02
N VAL A 162 1.28 -6.90 -1.09
CA VAL A 162 2.20 -6.29 -0.12
C VAL A 162 1.73 -4.91 0.34
N TYR A 163 2.21 -4.52 1.51
CA TYR A 163 2.25 -3.14 1.97
C TYR A 163 3.64 -2.55 1.75
N VAL A 164 3.71 -1.25 1.48
CA VAL A 164 4.98 -0.54 1.31
C VAL A 164 5.14 0.49 2.43
N ILE A 165 6.38 0.67 2.92
CA ILE A 165 6.75 1.78 3.80
C ILE A 165 7.49 2.80 2.96
N ALA A 166 7.00 4.06 2.97
CA ALA A 166 7.60 5.20 2.30
C ALA A 166 7.56 6.43 3.20
N GLU A 167 8.47 7.37 3.01
CA GLU A 167 8.54 8.64 3.74
C GLU A 167 8.24 9.85 2.86
N THR A 168 8.47 9.71 1.55
CA THR A 168 8.38 10.80 0.59
C THR A 168 7.47 10.48 -0.59
N ALA A 169 7.03 11.52 -1.30
CA ALA A 169 6.28 11.38 -2.55
C ALA A 169 7.05 10.61 -3.63
N ASP A 170 8.38 10.81 -3.72
CA ASP A 170 9.21 10.09 -4.68
C ASP A 170 9.19 8.58 -4.43
N GLN A 171 9.27 8.18 -3.16
CA GLN A 171 9.22 6.77 -2.78
C GLN A 171 7.84 6.14 -3.04
N VAL A 172 6.74 6.91 -2.86
CA VAL A 172 5.39 6.45 -3.24
C VAL A 172 5.31 6.23 -4.75
N ILE A 173 5.82 7.17 -5.55
CA ILE A 173 5.85 7.06 -7.01
C ILE A 173 6.74 5.89 -7.45
N ALA A 174 7.90 5.72 -6.84
CA ALA A 174 8.82 4.61 -7.10
C ALA A 174 8.15 3.25 -6.80
N ALA A 175 7.47 3.12 -5.66
CA ALA A 175 6.76 1.89 -5.31
C ALA A 175 5.68 1.54 -6.36
N LEU A 176 4.89 2.53 -6.80
CA LEU A 176 3.89 2.34 -7.86
C LEU A 176 4.53 1.90 -9.18
N ALA A 177 5.63 2.56 -9.58
CA ALA A 177 6.36 2.22 -10.80
C ALA A 177 6.97 0.81 -10.71
N GLY A 178 7.56 0.44 -9.57
CA GLY A 178 8.11 -0.89 -9.33
C GLY A 178 7.07 -2.00 -9.44
N VAL A 179 5.88 -1.82 -8.84
CA VAL A 179 4.78 -2.80 -8.97
C VAL A 179 4.30 -2.90 -10.42
N VAL A 180 4.14 -1.77 -11.12
CA VAL A 180 3.73 -1.78 -12.54
C VAL A 180 4.78 -2.47 -13.41
N ALA A 181 6.07 -2.21 -13.18
CA ALA A 181 7.17 -2.88 -13.89
C ALA A 181 7.14 -4.38 -13.65
N SER A 182 6.99 -4.81 -12.40
CA SER A 182 6.89 -6.23 -12.06
C SER A 182 5.73 -6.94 -12.76
N LEU A 183 4.53 -6.33 -12.77
CA LEU A 183 3.36 -6.86 -13.48
C LEU A 183 3.54 -6.94 -14.99
N ARG A 184 4.43 -6.13 -15.57
CA ARG A 184 4.74 -6.14 -17.02
C ARG A 184 5.91 -7.04 -17.37
N GLY A 185 6.70 -7.48 -16.39
CA GLY A 185 7.97 -8.15 -16.60
C GLY A 185 9.10 -7.22 -17.03
N ASP A 186 8.97 -5.91 -16.75
CA ASP A 186 10.00 -4.90 -16.96
C ASP A 186 11.02 -4.93 -15.80
N ASP A 187 12.15 -4.20 -15.93
CA ASP A 187 13.14 -4.09 -14.88
C ASP A 187 12.61 -3.27 -13.69
N VAL A 188 12.42 -3.93 -12.55
CA VAL A 188 11.88 -3.32 -11.33
C VAL A 188 12.89 -2.38 -10.69
N ARG A 189 14.21 -2.69 -10.75
CA ARG A 189 15.28 -1.82 -10.20
C ARG A 189 15.33 -0.50 -10.94
N ASP A 190 15.28 -0.56 -12.28
CA ASP A 190 15.25 0.63 -13.12
C ASP A 190 14.00 1.48 -12.86
N ALA A 191 12.83 0.83 -12.73
CA ALA A 191 11.58 1.50 -12.43
C ALA A 191 11.57 2.16 -11.03
N LEU A 192 12.20 1.55 -10.02
CA LEU A 192 12.37 2.16 -8.70
C LEU A 192 13.31 3.37 -8.74
N ALA A 193 14.40 3.28 -9.50
CA ALA A 193 15.40 4.36 -9.61
C ALA A 193 14.93 5.52 -10.48
N THR A 194 14.16 5.23 -11.55
CA THR A 194 13.72 6.21 -12.55
C THR A 194 12.26 6.01 -12.93
N PRO A 195 11.31 6.37 -12.04
CA PRO A 195 9.89 6.15 -12.26
C PRO A 195 9.34 6.92 -13.48
N ASP A 196 8.69 6.22 -14.43
CA ASP A 196 7.96 6.87 -15.55
C ASP A 196 6.55 7.28 -15.10
N VAL A 197 6.43 8.49 -14.54
CA VAL A 197 5.15 9.08 -14.13
C VAL A 197 4.16 9.15 -15.28
N ALA A 198 4.63 9.47 -16.51
CA ALA A 198 3.76 9.57 -17.66
C ALA A 198 3.16 8.21 -18.06
N ALA A 199 3.90 7.12 -17.84
CA ALA A 199 3.36 5.76 -18.02
C ALA A 199 2.32 5.42 -16.94
N LEU A 200 2.54 5.81 -15.69
CA LEU A 200 1.57 5.62 -14.60
C LEU A 200 0.24 6.33 -14.87
N LEU A 201 0.28 7.56 -15.39
CA LEU A 201 -0.90 8.33 -15.77
C LEU A 201 -1.69 7.73 -16.95
N ARG A 202 -1.03 6.93 -17.80
CA ARG A 202 -1.63 6.28 -18.96
C ARG A 202 -2.10 4.86 -18.73
N LEU A 203 -2.03 4.35 -17.49
CA LEU A 203 -2.46 2.98 -17.16
C LEU A 203 -3.92 2.76 -17.59
N HIS A 204 -4.17 1.58 -18.15
CA HIS A 204 -5.54 1.11 -18.38
C HIS A 204 -6.21 0.79 -17.05
N PRO A 205 -7.54 0.96 -16.87
CA PRO A 205 -8.23 0.62 -15.64
C PRO A 205 -7.91 -0.78 -15.10
N ASP A 206 -7.84 -1.79 -15.96
CA ASP A 206 -7.49 -3.17 -15.55
C ASP A 206 -6.05 -3.26 -14.98
N ALA A 207 -5.12 -2.47 -15.53
CA ALA A 207 -3.76 -2.38 -15.00
C ALA A 207 -3.70 -1.62 -13.67
N VAL A 208 -4.57 -0.62 -13.47
CA VAL A 208 -4.74 0.03 -12.17
C VAL A 208 -5.28 -0.96 -11.15
N GLU A 209 -6.30 -1.74 -11.49
CA GLU A 209 -6.87 -2.76 -10.61
C GLU A 209 -5.82 -3.83 -10.27
N ALA A 210 -5.08 -4.34 -11.26
CA ALA A 210 -3.98 -5.28 -11.04
C ALA A 210 -2.89 -4.69 -10.12
N THR A 211 -2.50 -3.42 -10.33
CA THR A 211 -1.54 -2.74 -9.45
C THR A 211 -2.08 -2.65 -8.02
N ARG A 212 -3.36 -2.33 -7.85
CA ARG A 212 -4.02 -2.20 -6.55
C ARG A 212 -4.27 -3.53 -5.85
N SER A 213 -4.34 -4.64 -6.58
CA SER A 213 -4.43 -5.98 -5.99
C SER A 213 -3.09 -6.44 -5.42
N VAL A 214 -1.97 -5.99 -5.98
CA VAL A 214 -0.61 -6.27 -5.47
C VAL A 214 -0.21 -5.27 -4.39
N LEU A 215 -0.37 -3.95 -4.65
CA LEU A 215 -0.03 -2.89 -3.71
C LEU A 215 -1.24 -2.52 -2.85
N LEU A 216 -1.33 -3.11 -1.67
CA LEU A 216 -2.49 -2.99 -0.78
C LEU A 216 -2.54 -1.65 -0.02
N GLY A 217 -1.39 -1.05 0.21
CA GLY A 217 -1.25 0.25 0.87
C GLY A 217 0.19 0.72 0.96
N VAL A 218 0.35 2.04 1.08
CA VAL A 218 1.66 2.68 1.33
C VAL A 218 1.59 3.45 2.64
N GLU A 219 2.31 2.96 3.64
CA GLU A 219 2.38 3.60 4.95
C GLU A 219 3.33 4.79 4.90
N VAL A 220 2.85 5.96 5.34
CA VAL A 220 3.60 7.22 5.37
C VAL A 220 3.50 7.89 6.74
N PRO A 221 4.62 8.44 7.29
CA PRO A 221 4.60 9.09 8.61
C PRO A 221 3.98 10.49 8.60
N HIS A 222 4.07 11.20 7.48
CA HIS A 222 3.60 12.59 7.32
C HIS A 222 2.66 12.72 6.12
N PRO A 223 1.42 12.17 6.21
CA PRO A 223 0.53 12.05 5.06
C PRO A 223 0.17 13.39 4.41
N ALA A 224 -0.01 14.47 5.19
CA ALA A 224 -0.31 15.80 4.66
C ALA A 224 0.82 16.33 3.77
N ALA A 225 2.06 16.17 4.19
CA ALA A 225 3.23 16.60 3.42
C ALA A 225 3.40 15.76 2.15
N VAL A 226 3.23 14.43 2.24
CA VAL A 226 3.32 13.52 1.10
C VAL A 226 2.21 13.82 0.07
N ILE A 227 0.97 14.06 0.51
CA ILE A 227 -0.15 14.43 -0.36
C ILE A 227 0.15 15.74 -1.10
N ALA A 228 0.59 16.78 -0.37
CA ALA A 228 0.91 18.07 -0.97
C ALA A 228 2.06 17.96 -1.99
N ASP A 229 3.07 17.13 -1.71
CA ASP A 229 4.18 16.90 -2.62
C ASP A 229 3.77 16.09 -3.85
N LEU A 230 2.98 15.03 -3.71
CA LEU A 230 2.39 14.27 -4.82
C LEU A 230 1.53 15.17 -5.72
N ALA A 231 0.66 15.98 -5.16
CA ALA A 231 -0.20 16.89 -5.91
C ALA A 231 0.62 17.94 -6.70
N ARG A 232 1.73 18.40 -6.14
CA ARG A 232 2.63 19.35 -6.82
C ARG A 232 3.42 18.70 -7.96
N ARG A 233 3.87 17.45 -7.78
CA ARG A 233 4.68 16.71 -8.76
C ARG A 233 3.85 16.14 -9.89
N VAL A 234 2.63 15.72 -9.60
CA VAL A 234 1.70 15.09 -10.54
C VAL A 234 0.32 15.74 -10.40
N PRO A 235 0.15 16.96 -10.94
CA PRO A 235 -1.11 17.69 -10.83
C PRO A 235 -2.33 16.92 -11.34
N GLU A 236 -2.14 16.05 -12.33
CA GLU A 236 -3.20 15.22 -12.91
C GLU A 236 -3.85 14.27 -11.89
N TRP A 237 -3.15 13.92 -10.81
CA TRP A 237 -3.73 13.17 -9.71
C TRP A 237 -4.59 14.03 -8.79
N ALA A 238 -4.33 15.35 -8.76
CA ALA A 238 -5.05 16.31 -7.92
C ALA A 238 -6.29 16.91 -8.62
N ASP A 239 -6.24 17.11 -9.94
CA ASP A 239 -7.10 18.03 -10.72
C ASP A 239 -8.54 17.57 -11.01
N ALA A 240 -9.22 16.89 -10.12
CA ALA A 240 -10.61 16.55 -10.41
C ALA A 240 -11.67 17.04 -9.41
N GLY A 241 -11.32 18.03 -8.61
CA GLY A 241 -12.26 18.67 -7.68
C GLY A 241 -13.11 19.82 -8.27
N THR A 242 -12.78 20.36 -9.43
CA THR A 242 -13.34 21.64 -9.92
C THR A 242 -14.40 21.54 -11.05
N SER A 243 -14.77 20.33 -11.47
CA SER A 243 -15.79 20.16 -12.55
C SER A 243 -17.22 19.85 -12.07
N ARG A 244 -17.59 20.17 -10.83
CA ARG A 244 -18.99 20.15 -10.38
C ARG A 244 -19.42 21.53 -9.91
N GLY A 245 -20.01 22.31 -10.80
CA GLY A 245 -20.69 23.54 -10.39
C GLY A 245 -20.72 24.66 -11.40
N GLY A 246 -20.99 24.37 -12.68
CA GLY A 246 -21.21 25.38 -13.69
C GLY A 246 -22.41 25.07 -14.57
N GLY A 247 -23.47 24.56 -14.00
CA GLY A 247 -24.81 24.54 -14.64
C GLY A 247 -25.54 25.81 -14.24
N ALA A 248 -25.24 26.94 -14.88
CA ALA A 248 -26.07 28.12 -14.77
C ALA A 248 -27.46 27.80 -15.35
N LEU A 249 -28.45 27.98 -14.52
CA LEU A 249 -29.85 28.17 -14.95
C LEU A 249 -29.92 29.54 -15.64
N GLU A 250 -30.24 29.56 -16.90
CA GLU A 250 -31.00 30.61 -17.56
C GLU A 250 -32.26 30.00 -18.17
#